data_c22b0014d564ca1daf7eebb4bab9882c
#
_entry.id   c22b0014d564ca1daf7eebb4bab9882c
#
_cell.length_a   1.000
_cell.length_b   1.000
_cell.length_c   1.000
_cell.angle_alpha   90.00
_cell.angle_beta   90.00
_cell.angle_gamma   90.00
#
_symmetry.space_group_name_H-M   'P 1'
#
loop_
_entity.id
_entity.type
_entity.pdbx_description
1 polymer ?
#
loop_
_entity_poly.entity_id
_entity_poly.type
_entity_poly.pdbx_seq_one_letter_code
_entity_poly.pdbx_strand_id
1 'polypeptide(L)'
;MWMAGRFDASRASLSQRVTELRAQALSDPAHARTPDIIANLQAGFESYVEFSMACGAIDEGQGERLRNDCWRALREAALAQTKHHAASEPAARFVSLVRASLSSGQAHLAGRDGGVPKQSPGDCGRRRDTHGEWSPRDSCIGWTHEADIYLEPTTPYQVVQVAGRDAGEVMPVSGQMLNKRLREKGFLASIDESRQTLTIRRTLAGSKKEVLHFLRNTLLPTEQAEGTE
;
A
#
# COMPACT_ATOMS: atom_id res chain seq x y z
N MET A 1 34.35 31.86 8.63
CA MET A 1 35.73 31.35 8.55
C MET A 1 35.95 29.95 9.16
N TRP A 2 35.06 29.42 10.01
CA TRP A 2 35.20 28.10 10.64
C TRP A 2 35.35 26.93 9.62
N MET A 3 34.64 26.97 8.51
CA MET A 3 34.67 25.96 7.43
C MET A 3 35.75 26.16 6.38
N ALA A 4 36.21 27.39 6.12
CA ALA A 4 37.03 27.70 4.94
C ALA A 4 38.45 27.09 4.94
N GLY A 5 39.03 26.75 6.10
CA GLY A 5 40.35 26.10 6.21
C GLY A 5 40.29 24.57 6.38
N ARG A 6 39.11 23.98 6.47
CA ARG A 6 38.90 22.54 6.80
C ARG A 6 38.02 21.83 5.77
N PHE A 7 37.73 22.46 4.63
CA PHE A 7 36.69 21.97 3.71
C PHE A 7 36.91 20.52 3.25
N ASP A 8 38.12 20.17 2.83
CA ASP A 8 38.40 18.82 2.31
C ASP A 8 38.39 17.76 3.41
N ALA A 9 38.96 18.06 4.56
CA ALA A 9 38.94 17.17 5.72
C ALA A 9 37.50 16.99 6.26
N SER A 10 36.72 18.07 6.35
CA SER A 10 35.32 18.05 6.76
C SER A 10 34.44 17.28 5.78
N ARG A 11 34.69 17.39 4.47
CA ARG A 11 33.97 16.64 3.45
C ARG A 11 34.20 15.13 3.55
N ALA A 12 35.46 14.72 3.74
CA ALA A 12 35.83 13.31 3.92
C ALA A 12 35.18 12.72 5.17
N SER A 13 35.28 13.44 6.31
CA SER A 13 34.65 13.06 7.58
C SER A 13 33.14 12.96 7.49
N LEU A 14 32.49 13.94 6.86
CA LEU A 14 31.04 13.92 6.63
C LEU A 14 30.61 12.71 5.78
N SER A 15 31.31 12.40 4.71
CA SER A 15 31.02 11.26 3.84
C SER A 15 31.15 9.93 4.59
N GLN A 16 32.18 9.78 5.42
CA GLN A 16 32.36 8.61 6.26
C GLN A 16 31.21 8.51 7.28
N ARG A 17 30.87 9.62 7.94
CA ARG A 17 29.79 9.66 8.95
C ARG A 17 28.44 9.30 8.35
N VAL A 18 28.11 9.80 7.15
CA VAL A 18 26.89 9.40 6.41
C VAL A 18 26.85 7.90 6.16
N THR A 19 27.98 7.30 5.78
CA THR A 19 28.07 5.84 5.55
C THR A 19 27.79 5.05 6.82
N GLU A 20 28.32 5.46 7.96
CA GLU A 20 28.10 4.84 9.28
C GLU A 20 26.62 4.95 9.71
N LEU A 21 26.05 6.14 9.62
CA LEU A 21 24.64 6.40 9.95
C LEU A 21 23.69 5.64 9.02
N ARG A 22 24.02 5.54 7.74
CA ARG A 22 23.25 4.72 6.79
C ARG A 22 23.24 3.25 7.19
N ALA A 23 24.40 2.69 7.59
CA ALA A 23 24.49 1.30 8.04
C ALA A 23 23.63 1.07 9.31
N GLN A 24 23.60 2.04 10.25
CA GLN A 24 22.72 1.99 11.43
C GLN A 24 21.23 2.09 11.08
N ALA A 25 20.88 2.85 10.04
CA ALA A 25 19.50 3.04 9.57
C ALA A 25 18.95 1.84 8.79
N LEU A 26 19.80 1.00 8.19
CA LEU A 26 19.40 -0.19 7.41
C LEU A 26 18.77 -1.32 8.24
N SER A 27 18.80 -1.24 9.56
CA SER A 27 18.22 -2.24 10.47
C SER A 27 16.68 -2.25 10.45
N ASP A 28 16.03 -1.25 9.87
CA ASP A 28 14.57 -1.13 9.78
C ASP A 28 14.09 -1.41 8.33
N PRO A 29 12.96 -2.12 8.11
CA PRO A 29 12.40 -2.39 6.79
C PRO A 29 11.78 -1.11 6.20
N ALA A 30 12.64 -0.18 5.80
CA ALA A 30 12.27 1.10 5.22
C ALA A 30 12.39 1.07 3.70
N HIS A 31 11.75 2.03 3.03
CA HIS A 31 11.93 2.25 1.60
C HIS A 31 13.41 2.46 1.27
N ALA A 32 13.91 1.90 0.15
CA ALA A 32 15.34 1.85 -0.21
C ALA A 32 16.13 3.19 -0.11
N ARG A 33 15.45 4.34 -0.21
CA ARG A 33 16.05 5.68 -0.10
C ARG A 33 15.97 6.30 1.30
N THR A 34 15.14 5.80 2.17
CA THR A 34 14.92 6.39 3.51
C THR A 34 16.18 6.38 4.37
N PRO A 35 17.00 5.30 4.41
CA PRO A 35 18.27 5.30 5.15
C PRO A 35 19.25 6.37 4.69
N ASP A 36 19.35 6.63 3.38
CA ASP A 36 20.21 7.69 2.83
C ASP A 36 19.74 9.08 3.27
N ILE A 37 18.42 9.32 3.25
CA ILE A 37 17.84 10.62 3.63
C ILE A 37 18.12 10.93 5.09
N ILE A 38 17.78 10.00 6.01
CA ILE A 38 17.97 10.24 7.44
C ILE A 38 19.45 10.32 7.83
N ALA A 39 20.33 9.54 7.18
CA ALA A 39 21.77 9.60 7.41
C ALA A 39 22.35 10.97 7.02
N ASN A 40 21.96 11.51 5.87
CA ASN A 40 22.40 12.83 5.43
C ASN A 40 21.87 13.96 6.33
N LEU A 41 20.60 13.89 6.74
CA LEU A 41 20.00 14.87 7.65
C LEU A 41 20.71 14.85 9.02
N GLN A 42 20.94 13.66 9.57
CA GLN A 42 21.64 13.50 10.86
C GLN A 42 23.08 14.02 10.78
N ALA A 43 23.84 13.65 9.75
CA ALA A 43 25.23 14.09 9.60
C ALA A 43 25.32 15.62 9.44
N GLY A 44 24.39 16.23 8.69
CA GLY A 44 24.29 17.68 8.58
C GLY A 44 23.98 18.35 9.92
N PHE A 45 23.05 17.79 10.70
CA PHE A 45 22.71 18.28 12.03
C PHE A 45 23.88 18.12 13.04
N GLU A 46 24.59 17.01 13.00
CA GLU A 46 25.79 16.81 13.81
C GLU A 46 26.85 17.89 13.54
N SER A 47 27.07 18.23 12.27
CA SER A 47 27.99 19.32 11.88
C SER A 47 27.53 20.68 12.42
N TYR A 48 26.21 20.95 12.44
CA TYR A 48 25.65 22.16 13.05
C TYR A 48 25.86 22.19 14.56
N VAL A 49 25.65 21.07 15.25
CA VAL A 49 25.88 20.93 16.69
C VAL A 49 27.37 21.16 17.04
N GLU A 50 28.29 20.60 16.26
CA GLU A 50 29.74 20.85 16.41
C GLU A 50 30.11 22.33 16.27
N PHE A 51 29.53 22.99 15.26
CA PHE A 51 29.70 24.43 15.10
C PHE A 51 29.18 25.20 16.32
N SER A 52 28.00 24.85 16.83
CA SER A 52 27.37 25.51 17.98
C SER A 52 28.19 25.35 19.26
N MET A 53 28.79 24.18 19.47
CA MET A 53 29.73 23.94 20.57
C MET A 53 31.03 24.75 20.40
N ALA A 54 31.57 24.78 19.16
CA ALA A 54 32.80 25.54 18.87
C ALA A 54 32.64 27.05 19.07
N CYS A 55 31.43 27.58 18.91
CA CYS A 55 31.08 28.96 19.17
C CYS A 55 30.71 29.24 20.64
N GLY A 56 30.66 28.22 21.49
CA GLY A 56 30.27 28.35 22.90
C GLY A 56 28.78 28.60 23.12
N ALA A 57 27.94 28.34 22.10
CA ALA A 57 26.50 28.53 22.20
C ALA A 57 25.82 27.41 23.02
N ILE A 58 26.38 26.22 23.01
CA ILE A 58 25.93 25.06 23.77
C ILE A 58 27.13 24.32 24.37
N ASP A 59 26.90 23.60 25.46
CA ASP A 59 27.91 22.71 26.07
C ASP A 59 27.89 21.31 25.42
N GLU A 60 28.89 20.49 25.75
CA GLU A 60 29.06 19.13 25.22
C GLU A 60 27.86 18.24 25.56
N GLY A 61 27.36 18.29 26.81
CA GLY A 61 26.20 17.50 27.24
C GLY A 61 24.88 17.90 26.50
N GLN A 62 24.72 19.20 26.21
CA GLN A 62 23.62 19.68 25.38
C GLN A 62 23.76 19.18 23.93
N GLY A 63 24.98 19.23 23.38
CA GLY A 63 25.28 18.77 22.05
C GLY A 63 24.99 17.27 21.87
N GLU A 64 25.35 16.44 22.84
CA GLU A 64 25.10 15.00 22.83
C GLU A 64 23.58 14.71 22.88
N ARG A 65 22.84 15.37 23.78
CA ARG A 65 21.37 15.24 23.83
C ARG A 65 20.73 15.60 22.52
N LEU A 66 21.09 16.72 21.90
CA LEU A 66 20.53 17.18 20.63
C LEU A 66 20.79 16.17 19.50
N ARG A 67 22.00 15.59 19.40
CA ARG A 67 22.30 14.56 18.40
C ARG A 67 21.44 13.32 18.58
N ASN A 68 21.27 12.86 19.81
CA ASN A 68 20.48 11.67 20.12
C ASN A 68 18.98 11.90 19.87
N ASP A 69 18.46 13.06 20.27
CA ASP A 69 17.05 13.42 20.03
C ASP A 69 16.73 13.57 18.55
N CYS A 70 17.63 14.21 17.78
CA CYS A 70 17.49 14.30 16.33
C CYS A 70 17.46 12.91 15.67
N TRP A 71 18.39 12.04 16.03
CA TRP A 71 18.43 10.67 15.50
C TRP A 71 17.15 9.89 15.79
N ARG A 72 16.66 9.96 17.03
CA ARG A 72 15.39 9.35 17.43
C ARG A 72 14.23 9.90 16.61
N ALA A 73 14.08 11.23 16.50
CA ALA A 73 13.01 11.88 15.75
C ALA A 73 13.03 11.53 14.25
N LEU A 74 14.21 11.49 13.62
CA LEU A 74 14.38 11.09 12.23
C LEU A 74 13.96 9.64 12.00
N ARG A 75 14.31 8.71 12.89
CA ARG A 75 13.89 7.31 12.81
C ARG A 75 12.36 7.17 12.99
N GLU A 76 11.79 7.85 13.96
CA GLU A 76 10.33 7.85 14.17
C GLU A 76 9.58 8.39 12.94
N ALA A 77 10.05 9.49 12.36
CA ALA A 77 9.48 10.05 11.14
C ALA A 77 9.60 9.09 9.95
N ALA A 78 10.74 8.40 9.81
CA ALA A 78 10.95 7.40 8.76
C ALA A 78 9.99 6.20 8.90
N LEU A 79 9.77 5.71 10.12
CA LEU A 79 8.82 4.64 10.40
C LEU A 79 7.37 5.07 10.12
N ALA A 80 6.99 6.29 10.52
CA ALA A 80 5.68 6.85 10.25
C ALA A 80 5.45 7.00 8.73
N GLN A 81 6.45 7.49 8.00
CA GLN A 81 6.40 7.60 6.54
C GLN A 81 6.27 6.24 5.86
N THR A 82 6.96 5.21 6.34
CA THR A 82 6.86 3.84 5.80
C THR A 82 5.44 3.29 5.97
N LYS A 83 4.82 3.49 7.14
CA LYS A 83 3.41 3.11 7.38
C LYS A 83 2.46 3.87 6.45
N HIS A 84 2.69 5.16 6.26
CA HIS A 84 1.88 5.99 5.35
C HIS A 84 2.03 5.55 3.88
N HIS A 85 3.24 5.24 3.44
CA HIS A 85 3.49 4.71 2.10
C HIS A 85 2.87 3.33 1.89
N ALA A 86 2.90 2.44 2.88
CA ALA A 86 2.25 1.14 2.81
C ALA A 86 0.72 1.28 2.71
N ALA A 87 0.12 2.21 3.45
CA ALA A 87 -1.31 2.50 3.39
C ALA A 87 -1.74 3.21 2.09
N SER A 88 -0.85 4.01 1.49
CA SER A 88 -1.07 4.71 0.21
C SER A 88 -0.60 3.93 -1.01
N GLU A 89 -0.11 2.70 -0.85
CA GLU A 89 0.31 1.86 -1.97
C GLU A 89 -0.91 1.51 -2.85
N PRO A 90 -0.88 1.82 -4.16
CA PRO A 90 -2.06 1.76 -5.01
C PRO A 90 -2.76 0.40 -5.06
N ALA A 91 -2.01 -0.72 -4.98
CA ALA A 91 -2.61 -2.05 -5.02
C ALA A 91 -3.34 -2.41 -3.72
N ALA A 92 -2.74 -2.13 -2.56
CA ALA A 92 -3.37 -2.35 -1.25
C ALA A 92 -4.60 -1.45 -1.08
N ARG A 93 -4.48 -0.18 -1.52
CA ARG A 93 -5.59 0.77 -1.52
C ARG A 93 -6.73 0.32 -2.42
N PHE A 94 -6.44 -0.15 -3.64
CA PHE A 94 -7.44 -0.71 -4.54
C PHE A 94 -8.22 -1.85 -3.87
N VAL A 95 -7.52 -2.81 -3.27
CA VAL A 95 -8.13 -3.93 -2.53
C VAL A 95 -9.04 -3.42 -1.41
N SER A 96 -8.58 -2.42 -0.64
CA SER A 96 -9.37 -1.81 0.43
C SER A 96 -10.63 -1.13 -0.09
N LEU A 97 -10.55 -0.35 -1.17
CA LEU A 97 -11.69 0.34 -1.77
C LEU A 97 -12.67 -0.64 -2.43
N VAL A 98 -12.20 -1.71 -3.08
CA VAL A 98 -13.06 -2.79 -3.58
C VAL A 98 -13.83 -3.45 -2.44
N ARG A 99 -13.16 -3.79 -1.34
CA ARG A 99 -13.81 -4.33 -0.14
C ARG A 99 -14.89 -3.39 0.40
N ALA A 100 -14.58 -2.10 0.52
CA ALA A 100 -15.51 -1.09 0.97
C ALA A 100 -16.72 -0.95 0.02
N SER A 101 -16.50 -0.98 -1.29
CA SER A 101 -17.58 -0.92 -2.29
C SER A 101 -18.49 -2.16 -2.26
N LEU A 102 -17.94 -3.35 -2.02
CA LEU A 102 -18.72 -4.57 -1.80
C LEU A 102 -19.49 -4.49 -0.49
N SER A 103 -18.85 -4.09 0.61
CA SER A 103 -19.47 -3.97 1.92
C SER A 103 -20.60 -2.93 1.94
N SER A 104 -20.46 -1.80 1.25
CA SER A 104 -21.52 -0.77 1.12
C SER A 104 -22.62 -1.15 0.14
N GLY A 105 -22.39 -2.11 -0.78
CA GLY A 105 -23.30 -2.49 -1.85
C GLY A 105 -23.23 -1.56 -3.07
N GLN A 106 -22.22 -0.68 -3.15
CA GLN A 106 -21.93 0.13 -4.35
C GLN A 106 -21.40 -0.71 -5.52
N ALA A 107 -20.93 -1.91 -5.22
CA ALA A 107 -20.56 -2.90 -6.21
C ALA A 107 -20.99 -4.28 -5.73
N HIS A 108 -21.09 -5.24 -6.67
CA HIS A 108 -21.37 -6.61 -6.32
C HIS A 108 -20.60 -7.60 -7.21
N LEU A 109 -20.46 -8.83 -6.68
CA LEU A 109 -20.02 -9.99 -7.43
C LEU A 109 -21.20 -10.86 -7.80
N ALA A 110 -21.14 -11.47 -8.99
CA ALA A 110 -22.05 -12.52 -9.41
C ALA A 110 -21.48 -13.90 -9.12
N GLY A 111 -22.30 -14.92 -9.05
CA GLY A 111 -21.88 -16.31 -9.12
C GLY A 111 -21.27 -16.63 -10.49
N ARG A 112 -20.54 -17.75 -10.60
CA ARG A 112 -19.94 -18.20 -11.87
C ARG A 112 -20.94 -18.30 -13.02
N ASP A 113 -22.18 -18.63 -12.73
CA ASP A 113 -23.31 -18.73 -13.66
C ASP A 113 -23.96 -17.38 -14.01
N GLY A 114 -23.53 -16.30 -13.34
CA GLY A 114 -24.11 -14.95 -13.45
C GLY A 114 -25.20 -14.66 -12.43
N GLY A 115 -25.64 -15.66 -11.67
CA GLY A 115 -26.66 -15.56 -10.63
C GLY A 115 -26.16 -15.06 -9.28
N VAL A 116 -26.88 -15.42 -8.22
CA VAL A 116 -26.50 -15.12 -6.84
C VAL A 116 -25.33 -16.01 -6.42
N PRO A 117 -24.27 -15.46 -5.81
CA PRO A 117 -23.20 -16.26 -5.25
C PRO A 117 -23.71 -17.27 -4.23
N LYS A 118 -23.25 -18.52 -4.29
CA LYS A 118 -23.66 -19.58 -3.37
C LYS A 118 -23.16 -19.37 -1.94
N GLN A 119 -22.02 -18.71 -1.78
CA GLN A 119 -21.37 -18.44 -0.49
C GLN A 119 -21.42 -16.95 -0.18
N SER A 120 -21.87 -16.61 1.03
CA SER A 120 -21.87 -15.25 1.60
C SER A 120 -22.33 -14.16 0.59
N PRO A 121 -23.57 -14.22 0.03
CA PRO A 121 -24.01 -13.23 -0.94
C PRO A 121 -23.94 -11.79 -0.42
N GLY A 122 -24.12 -11.58 0.90
CA GLY A 122 -23.99 -10.29 1.55
C GLY A 122 -22.59 -9.69 1.42
N ASP A 123 -21.55 -10.49 1.65
CA ASP A 123 -20.15 -10.07 1.50
C ASP A 123 -19.78 -9.79 0.04
N CYS A 124 -20.49 -10.45 -0.88
CA CYS A 124 -20.38 -10.22 -2.32
C CYS A 124 -21.13 -8.94 -2.80
N GLY A 125 -21.53 -8.05 -1.90
CA GLY A 125 -22.18 -6.78 -2.24
C GLY A 125 -23.67 -6.87 -2.53
N ARG A 126 -24.31 -8.02 -2.31
CA ARG A 126 -25.75 -8.16 -2.50
C ARG A 126 -26.52 -7.80 -1.22
N ARG A 127 -27.74 -7.33 -1.39
CA ARG A 127 -28.63 -6.96 -0.27
C ARG A 127 -29.93 -7.73 -0.39
N ARG A 128 -30.55 -8.02 0.76
CA ARG A 128 -31.90 -8.58 0.75
C ARG A 128 -32.89 -7.49 0.38
N ASP A 129 -33.80 -7.81 -0.52
CA ASP A 129 -34.93 -6.97 -0.86
C ASP A 129 -36.07 -7.14 0.17
N THR A 130 -37.21 -6.49 -0.07
CA THR A 130 -38.39 -6.56 0.78
C THR A 130 -39.03 -7.95 0.86
N HIS A 131 -38.70 -8.84 -0.09
CA HIS A 131 -39.17 -10.22 -0.16
C HIS A 131 -38.15 -11.23 0.43
N GLY A 132 -37.01 -10.72 0.90
CA GLY A 132 -35.93 -11.55 1.47
C GLY A 132 -34.98 -12.14 0.42
N GLU A 133 -35.18 -11.83 -0.86
CA GLU A 133 -34.35 -12.30 -1.96
C GLU A 133 -33.05 -11.48 -2.09
N TRP A 134 -31.95 -12.14 -2.50
CA TRP A 134 -30.69 -11.48 -2.73
C TRP A 134 -30.68 -10.73 -4.06
N SER A 135 -30.69 -9.41 -3.99
CA SER A 135 -30.70 -8.51 -5.15
C SER A 135 -29.37 -7.77 -5.33
N PRO A 136 -28.88 -7.62 -6.57
CA PRO A 136 -27.77 -6.72 -6.86
C PRO A 136 -28.28 -5.27 -6.82
N ARG A 137 -27.46 -4.34 -6.31
CA ARG A 137 -27.88 -2.92 -6.27
C ARG A 137 -27.18 -2.05 -7.28
N ASP A 138 -25.92 -2.29 -7.57
CA ASP A 138 -25.11 -1.42 -8.41
C ASP A 138 -24.24 -2.24 -9.37
N SER A 139 -23.07 -1.75 -9.73
CA SER A 139 -22.22 -2.32 -10.77
C SER A 139 -21.73 -3.73 -10.44
N CYS A 140 -21.91 -4.67 -11.35
CA CYS A 140 -21.26 -5.97 -11.29
C CYS A 140 -19.79 -5.81 -11.65
N ILE A 141 -18.90 -6.02 -10.68
CA ILE A 141 -17.45 -5.88 -10.87
C ILE A 141 -16.73 -7.18 -11.18
N GLY A 142 -17.43 -8.31 -11.10
CA GLY A 142 -16.82 -9.61 -11.35
C GLY A 142 -17.67 -10.79 -10.88
N TRP A 143 -17.01 -11.94 -10.78
CA TRP A 143 -17.64 -13.22 -10.47
C TRP A 143 -16.87 -13.93 -9.35
N THR A 144 -17.59 -14.71 -8.56
CA THR A 144 -16.98 -15.58 -7.54
C THR A 144 -17.36 -17.04 -7.75
N HIS A 145 -16.42 -17.92 -7.48
CA HIS A 145 -16.60 -19.37 -7.52
C HIS A 145 -15.68 -20.02 -6.50
N GLU A 146 -16.24 -20.63 -5.48
CA GLU A 146 -15.48 -21.25 -4.39
C GLU A 146 -14.46 -20.30 -3.76
N ALA A 147 -13.17 -20.65 -3.83
CA ALA A 147 -12.07 -19.85 -3.26
C ALA A 147 -11.57 -18.74 -4.19
N ASP A 148 -12.17 -18.58 -5.36
CA ASP A 148 -11.70 -17.68 -6.42
C ASP A 148 -12.64 -16.49 -6.65
N ILE A 149 -12.04 -15.34 -6.98
CA ILE A 149 -12.73 -14.14 -7.47
C ILE A 149 -12.11 -13.73 -8.80
N TYR A 150 -12.96 -13.44 -9.76
CA TYR A 150 -12.61 -13.04 -11.11
C TYR A 150 -13.13 -11.63 -11.36
N LEU A 151 -12.27 -10.63 -11.29
CA LEU A 151 -12.68 -9.24 -11.53
C LEU A 151 -12.58 -8.90 -13.02
N GLU A 152 -13.55 -8.17 -13.51
CA GLU A 152 -13.49 -7.53 -14.83
C GLU A 152 -12.35 -6.49 -14.81
N PRO A 153 -11.53 -6.35 -15.88
CA PRO A 153 -10.33 -5.52 -15.82
C PRO A 153 -10.56 -4.01 -15.65
N THR A 154 -11.72 -3.51 -16.05
CA THR A 154 -12.00 -2.06 -16.13
C THR A 154 -12.98 -1.58 -15.07
N THR A 155 -14.11 -2.28 -14.91
CA THR A 155 -15.21 -1.87 -14.05
C THR A 155 -14.82 -1.68 -12.57
N PRO A 156 -14.04 -2.58 -11.94
CA PRO A 156 -13.59 -2.37 -10.57
C PRO A 156 -12.75 -1.09 -10.39
N TYR A 157 -11.91 -0.78 -11.38
CA TYR A 157 -11.12 0.45 -11.34
C TYR A 157 -12.00 1.70 -11.41
N GLN A 158 -13.05 1.70 -12.25
CA GLN A 158 -14.01 2.81 -12.34
C GLN A 158 -14.77 2.98 -11.03
N VAL A 159 -15.27 1.91 -10.44
CA VAL A 159 -15.95 1.94 -9.13
C VAL A 159 -15.04 2.52 -8.05
N VAL A 160 -13.80 2.06 -7.97
CA VAL A 160 -12.80 2.56 -7.01
C VAL A 160 -12.47 4.04 -7.23
N GLN A 161 -12.43 4.51 -8.48
CA GLN A 161 -12.23 5.92 -8.80
C GLN A 161 -13.38 6.80 -8.29
N VAL A 162 -14.62 6.34 -8.41
CA VAL A 162 -15.78 7.06 -7.87
C VAL A 162 -15.74 7.07 -6.35
N ALA A 163 -15.59 5.91 -5.71
CA ALA A 163 -15.50 5.80 -4.26
C ALA A 163 -14.33 6.62 -3.67
N GLY A 164 -13.20 6.64 -4.36
CA GLY A 164 -12.05 7.45 -3.97
C GLY A 164 -12.31 8.96 -4.04
N ARG A 165 -13.02 9.44 -5.08
CA ARG A 165 -13.41 10.85 -5.19
C ARG A 165 -14.33 11.27 -4.06
N ASP A 166 -15.32 10.45 -3.71
CA ASP A 166 -16.26 10.72 -2.62
C ASP A 166 -15.55 10.79 -1.26
N ALA A 167 -14.46 10.04 -1.10
CA ALA A 167 -13.60 10.08 0.08
C ALA A 167 -12.52 11.20 0.03
N GLY A 168 -12.49 12.05 -1.02
CA GLY A 168 -11.46 13.06 -1.21
C GLY A 168 -10.10 12.51 -1.64
N GLU A 169 -10.04 11.28 -2.10
CA GLU A 169 -8.81 10.53 -2.36
C GLU A 169 -8.86 9.84 -3.73
N VAL A 170 -8.23 10.43 -4.73
CA VAL A 170 -8.18 9.86 -6.09
C VAL A 170 -7.10 8.77 -6.18
N MET A 171 -7.37 7.69 -6.92
CA MET A 171 -6.36 6.68 -7.25
C MET A 171 -5.26 7.30 -8.14
N PRO A 172 -3.98 7.35 -7.68
CA PRO A 172 -2.94 8.15 -8.34
C PRO A 172 -2.31 7.48 -9.56
N VAL A 173 -2.78 6.29 -9.97
CA VAL A 173 -2.21 5.50 -11.04
C VAL A 173 -3.27 5.09 -12.05
N SER A 174 -2.88 4.86 -13.31
CA SER A 174 -3.79 4.31 -14.33
C SER A 174 -4.15 2.84 -14.04
N GLY A 175 -5.25 2.34 -14.61
CA GLY A 175 -5.67 0.94 -14.46
C GLY A 175 -4.59 -0.07 -14.91
N GLN A 176 -3.86 0.24 -15.99
CA GLN A 176 -2.75 -0.61 -16.44
C GLN A 176 -1.59 -0.66 -15.43
N MET A 177 -1.23 0.49 -14.86
CA MET A 177 -0.20 0.56 -13.84
C MET A 177 -0.65 -0.14 -12.56
N LEU A 178 -1.93 0.02 -12.18
CA LEU A 178 -2.52 -0.69 -11.05
C LEU A 178 -2.41 -2.21 -11.21
N ASN A 179 -2.78 -2.75 -12.39
CA ASN A 179 -2.70 -4.19 -12.65
C ASN A 179 -1.27 -4.73 -12.52
N LYS A 180 -0.24 -3.96 -12.96
CA LYS A 180 1.16 -4.30 -12.74
C LYS A 180 1.51 -4.32 -11.25
N ARG A 181 1.07 -3.33 -10.48
CA ARG A 181 1.29 -3.27 -9.03
C ARG A 181 0.60 -4.41 -8.29
N LEU A 182 -0.63 -4.78 -8.69
CA LEU A 182 -1.33 -5.93 -8.13
C LEU A 182 -0.53 -7.23 -8.31
N ARG A 183 0.09 -7.43 -9.48
CA ARG A 183 0.99 -8.55 -9.73
C ARG A 183 2.25 -8.48 -8.84
N GLU A 184 2.97 -7.35 -8.88
CA GLU A 184 4.21 -7.12 -8.12
C GLU A 184 4.02 -7.37 -6.62
N LYS A 185 2.84 -7.05 -6.09
CA LYS A 185 2.48 -7.23 -4.67
C LYS A 185 1.86 -8.60 -4.35
N GLY A 186 1.73 -9.48 -5.33
CA GLY A 186 1.22 -10.83 -5.13
C GLY A 186 -0.29 -10.91 -4.85
N PHE A 187 -1.07 -9.89 -5.22
CA PHE A 187 -2.52 -9.92 -5.08
C PHE A 187 -3.21 -10.77 -6.14
N LEU A 188 -2.59 -10.93 -7.32
CA LEU A 188 -3.13 -11.79 -8.37
C LEU A 188 -2.77 -13.26 -8.09
N ALA A 189 -3.78 -14.12 -8.01
CA ALA A 189 -3.62 -15.54 -7.77
C ALA A 189 -3.02 -16.30 -8.96
N SER A 190 -3.31 -15.86 -10.20
CA SER A 190 -2.69 -16.38 -11.42
C SER A 190 -2.72 -15.35 -12.55
N ILE A 191 -1.83 -15.54 -13.51
CA ILE A 191 -1.70 -14.76 -14.74
C ILE A 191 -1.58 -15.72 -15.93
N ASP A 192 -1.77 -15.24 -17.14
CA ASP A 192 -1.53 -16.02 -18.36
C ASP A 192 -0.09 -15.80 -18.86
N GLU A 193 0.82 -16.66 -18.42
CA GLU A 193 2.23 -16.56 -18.78
C GLU A 193 2.46 -16.81 -20.28
N SER A 194 1.63 -17.66 -20.90
CA SER A 194 1.76 -18.02 -22.32
C SER A 194 1.49 -16.81 -23.23
N ARG A 195 0.60 -15.90 -22.82
CA ARG A 195 0.25 -14.69 -23.55
C ARG A 195 0.92 -13.43 -22.96
N GLN A 196 1.70 -13.59 -21.88
CA GLN A 196 2.32 -12.48 -21.14
C GLN A 196 1.29 -11.42 -20.70
N THR A 197 0.06 -11.84 -20.35
CA THR A 197 -1.01 -10.96 -19.89
C THR A 197 -1.31 -11.19 -18.41
N LEU A 198 -1.73 -10.11 -17.72
CA LEU A 198 -2.12 -10.16 -16.31
C LEU A 198 -3.53 -10.73 -16.13
N THR A 199 -4.29 -10.80 -17.22
CA THR A 199 -5.63 -11.39 -17.27
C THR A 199 -5.57 -12.84 -17.70
N ILE A 200 -6.47 -13.65 -17.16
CA ILE A 200 -6.71 -15.03 -17.58
C ILE A 200 -8.07 -15.15 -18.30
N ARG A 201 -8.24 -16.17 -19.11
CA ARG A 201 -9.52 -16.48 -19.75
C ARG A 201 -10.32 -17.47 -18.92
N ARG A 202 -11.58 -17.13 -18.60
CA ARG A 202 -12.52 -18.00 -17.87
C ARG A 202 -13.90 -17.94 -18.51
N THR A 203 -14.64 -19.06 -18.45
CA THR A 203 -16.04 -19.10 -18.83
C THR A 203 -16.88 -18.70 -17.61
N LEU A 204 -17.52 -17.53 -17.69
CA LEU A 204 -18.29 -16.90 -16.64
C LEU A 204 -19.60 -16.37 -17.25
N ALA A 205 -20.72 -16.60 -16.58
CA ALA A 205 -22.06 -16.25 -17.08
C ALA A 205 -22.30 -16.72 -18.53
N GLY A 206 -21.86 -17.95 -18.83
CA GLY A 206 -22.06 -18.57 -20.16
C GLY A 206 -21.13 -18.07 -21.26
N SER A 207 -20.23 -17.13 -21.02
CA SER A 207 -19.33 -16.58 -22.04
C SER A 207 -17.86 -16.58 -21.61
N LYS A 208 -16.92 -16.63 -22.57
CA LYS A 208 -15.49 -16.50 -22.33
C LYS A 208 -15.15 -15.03 -22.02
N LYS A 209 -14.54 -14.79 -20.87
CA LYS A 209 -14.15 -13.45 -20.41
C LYS A 209 -12.67 -13.41 -20.07
N GLU A 210 -12.04 -12.26 -20.26
CA GLU A 210 -10.71 -11.95 -19.75
C GLU A 210 -10.86 -11.25 -18.40
N VAL A 211 -10.23 -11.78 -17.36
CA VAL A 211 -10.45 -11.35 -15.98
C VAL A 211 -9.15 -11.34 -15.18
N LEU A 212 -9.08 -10.50 -14.16
CA LEU A 212 -8.06 -10.54 -13.12
C LEU A 212 -8.45 -11.58 -12.08
N HIS A 213 -7.56 -12.48 -11.72
CA HIS A 213 -7.82 -13.57 -10.79
C HIS A 213 -7.26 -13.26 -9.40
N PHE A 214 -8.13 -13.27 -8.42
CA PHE A 214 -7.82 -13.09 -7.00
C PHE A 214 -8.26 -14.31 -6.20
N LEU A 215 -7.60 -14.57 -5.09
CA LEU A 215 -8.15 -15.45 -4.06
C LEU A 215 -9.25 -14.73 -3.28
N ARG A 216 -10.27 -15.47 -2.85
CA ARG A 216 -11.43 -14.94 -2.11
C ARG A 216 -11.02 -14.18 -0.86
N ASN A 217 -10.09 -14.69 -0.07
CA ASN A 217 -9.59 -14.06 1.16
C ASN A 217 -8.88 -12.72 0.92
N THR A 218 -8.46 -12.44 -0.32
CA THR A 218 -7.87 -11.15 -0.69
C THR A 218 -8.93 -10.03 -0.72
N LEU A 219 -10.14 -10.32 -1.14
CA LEU A 219 -11.19 -9.30 -1.39
C LEU A 219 -12.37 -9.41 -0.43
N LEU A 220 -12.62 -10.57 0.18
CA LEU A 220 -13.71 -10.77 1.11
C LEU A 220 -13.15 -11.13 2.49
N PRO A 221 -13.87 -10.79 3.59
CA PRO A 221 -13.46 -11.22 4.91
C PRO A 221 -13.40 -12.75 4.98
N THR A 222 -12.39 -13.27 5.66
CA THR A 222 -12.35 -14.69 6.00
C THR A 222 -13.44 -14.90 7.06
N GLU A 223 -14.40 -15.81 6.82
CA GLU A 223 -15.29 -16.28 7.87
C GLU A 223 -14.42 -16.79 9.01
N GLN A 224 -14.30 -16.01 10.06
CA GLN A 224 -13.90 -16.57 11.35
C GLN A 224 -15.03 -17.52 11.73
N ALA A 225 -14.69 -18.80 11.85
CA ALA A 225 -15.60 -19.78 12.40
C ALA A 225 -16.10 -19.20 13.73
N GLU A 226 -17.35 -18.71 13.75
CA GLU A 226 -18.03 -18.40 14.99
C GLU A 226 -18.06 -19.71 15.77
N GLY A 227 -17.21 -19.77 16.80
CA GLY A 227 -17.20 -20.86 17.75
C GLY A 227 -18.60 -20.93 18.34
N THR A 228 -19.25 -22.05 18.11
CA THR A 228 -20.47 -22.48 18.81
C THR A 228 -20.14 -22.54 20.29
N GLU A 229 -20.62 -21.60 21.07
CA GLU A 229 -20.92 -21.79 22.50
C GLU A 229 -22.37 -22.17 22.66
#